data_fb92a3ccd33c9b827768f0e1cd8d9dd3
#
_entry.id   fb92a3ccd33c9b827768f0e1cd8d9dd3
#
_cell.length_a   1.000
_cell.length_b   1.000
_cell.length_c   1.000
_cell.angle_alpha   90.00
_cell.angle_beta   90.00
_cell.angle_gamma   90.00
#
_symmetry.space_group_name_H-M   'P 1'
#
loop_
_entity.id
_entity.type
_entity.pdbx_description
1 polymer ?
#
loop_
_entity_poly.entity_id
_entity_poly.type
_entity_poly.pdbx_seq_one_letter_code
_entity_poly.pdbx_strand_id
1 'polypeptide(L)'
;MDLLCKVYGGTSDEEDDNGGIHLQRPILPPPKRAKFENFHHVSNHLPFYKSNPSANLPAQASLPGRYISKRERAAMASVEKVPDLSTTISPNSSPVLGSILDSVLPHNILSALRDQTKVYRNMIHTPERLSVVLDGHKRSVNAVQWSTSHAHLLASAGMDQTVCIWNVWSRDQKKARVLNCHHAAVKDVKWSPYGLFVLSCGYDCTSRLIDVEKGTETQVFNEDQVVGVVKFHPDNYNLFLSGGSKGHLKIWDIRAGKVVHQYVRNPDPILDAEFTVDAKRIISSSDTSKSNISENSIMVWDVSREIPLSNQVYGEAYTCPSIRCHPSDPKFIAQSNGNYIAIFSTKPPFGLDKYRRYGGHSVSGFPIKCNFSLDGDKVISGSSDGYIYVYESNTCKLIRKIKTYNEACIDVVFHPVMSNVVASCSWSGQVSVAVT
;
A
#
# COMPACT_ATOMS: atom_id res chain seq x y z
N MET A 1 20.30 9.26 -3.02
CA MET A 1 20.96 7.96 -3.23
C MET A 1 22.11 7.71 -2.25
N ASP A 2 22.72 8.73 -1.71
CA ASP A 2 23.91 8.58 -0.84
C ASP A 2 23.68 8.20 0.62
N LEU A 3 22.44 8.09 1.07
CA LEU A 3 22.12 7.73 2.46
C LEU A 3 21.93 6.22 2.70
N LEU A 4 21.82 5.42 1.66
CA LEU A 4 21.66 3.95 1.76
C LEU A 4 23.00 3.18 1.67
N CYS A 5 24.06 3.78 1.16
CA CYS A 5 25.36 3.11 0.98
C CYS A 5 26.30 3.16 2.20
N LYS A 6 25.98 3.90 3.26
CA LYS A 6 26.87 4.05 4.43
C LYS A 6 26.65 3.06 5.58
N VAL A 7 25.70 2.14 5.47
CA VAL A 7 25.33 1.27 6.61
C VAL A 7 25.89 -0.15 6.52
N TYR A 8 26.43 -0.57 5.37
CA TYR A 8 26.87 -1.97 5.19
C TYR A 8 28.26 -2.05 4.55
N GLY A 9 29.28 -1.60 5.29
CA GLY A 9 30.67 -1.89 4.99
C GLY A 9 31.37 -2.41 6.24
N GLY A 10 31.26 -3.68 6.52
CA GLY A 10 32.00 -4.38 7.56
C GLY A 10 33.07 -5.28 6.95
N THR A 11 34.30 -4.97 7.17
CA THR A 11 35.48 -5.75 6.80
C THR A 11 35.70 -6.92 7.73
N SER A 12 36.13 -8.01 7.15
CA SER A 12 36.60 -9.26 7.78
C SER A 12 37.84 -9.05 8.61
N ASP A 13 37.87 -9.69 9.77
CA ASP A 13 38.95 -9.71 10.75
C ASP A 13 39.96 -10.82 10.45
N GLU A 14 41.23 -10.48 10.57
CA GLU A 14 42.30 -11.42 10.85
C GLU A 14 42.75 -11.28 12.30
N GLU A 15 42.89 -12.41 12.97
CA GLU A 15 43.42 -12.52 14.34
C GLU A 15 44.94 -12.37 14.33
N ASP A 16 45.44 -11.60 15.31
CA ASP A 16 46.79 -11.88 15.88
C ASP A 16 46.90 -11.40 17.33
N ASP A 17 47.52 -12.29 18.11
CA ASP A 17 47.75 -12.33 19.55
C ASP A 17 48.94 -11.44 19.93
N ASN A 18 48.87 -10.65 21.01
CA ASN A 18 49.84 -10.55 22.10
C ASN A 18 49.80 -9.24 22.93
N GLY A 19 49.87 -9.42 24.26
CA GLY A 19 50.67 -8.55 25.15
C GLY A 19 49.95 -7.39 25.78
N GLY A 20 49.56 -7.57 27.05
CA GLY A 20 48.95 -6.57 27.88
C GLY A 20 49.85 -5.38 28.29
N ILE A 21 49.23 -4.22 28.49
CA ILE A 21 49.64 -3.18 29.45
C ILE A 21 48.38 -2.43 29.91
N HIS A 22 48.16 -2.41 31.24
CA HIS A 22 47.19 -1.58 31.94
C HIS A 22 47.53 -0.10 31.78
N LEU A 23 46.63 0.71 31.23
CA LEU A 23 46.63 2.16 31.39
C LEU A 23 45.21 2.63 31.74
N GLN A 24 45.10 3.17 32.95
CA GLN A 24 43.90 3.81 33.50
C GLN A 24 43.54 5.05 32.67
N ARG A 25 42.28 5.17 32.29
CA ARG A 25 41.73 6.41 31.75
C ARG A 25 41.23 7.33 32.87
N PRO A 26 41.48 8.64 32.80
CA PRO A 26 41.00 9.60 33.80
C PRO A 26 39.50 9.87 33.60
N ILE A 27 38.81 9.91 34.73
CA ILE A 27 37.38 10.24 34.87
C ILE A 27 37.22 11.75 34.75
N LEU A 28 36.46 12.21 33.75
CA LEU A 28 36.04 13.62 33.60
C LEU A 28 34.72 13.83 34.36
N PRO A 29 34.57 14.95 35.13
CA PRO A 29 33.36 15.25 35.87
C PRO A 29 32.21 15.75 34.95
N PRO A 30 30.93 15.61 35.37
CA PRO A 30 29.77 16.00 34.57
C PRO A 30 29.61 17.52 34.48
N PRO A 31 29.04 18.03 33.36
CA PRO A 31 28.82 19.47 33.16
C PRO A 31 27.73 20.02 34.09
N LYS A 32 27.99 21.19 34.68
CA LYS A 32 27.06 21.91 35.56
C LYS A 32 25.88 22.49 34.78
N ARG A 33 24.68 22.33 35.36
CA ARG A 33 23.40 22.93 34.93
C ARG A 33 23.52 24.48 34.90
N ALA A 34 23.18 25.09 33.80
CA ALA A 34 22.96 26.53 33.68
C ALA A 34 21.60 26.92 34.29
N LYS A 35 21.58 27.95 35.12
CA LYS A 35 20.39 28.56 35.70
C LYS A 35 19.71 29.45 34.65
N PHE A 36 18.39 29.29 34.50
CA PHE A 36 17.56 30.25 33.78
C PHE A 36 17.30 31.48 34.68
N GLU A 37 17.68 32.65 34.19
CA GLU A 37 17.27 33.94 34.74
C GLU A 37 16.02 34.46 34.04
N ASN A 38 15.06 34.92 34.83
CA ASN A 38 13.82 35.53 34.41
C ASN A 38 14.09 36.89 33.78
N PHE A 39 13.54 37.14 32.58
CA PHE A 39 13.39 38.50 32.06
C PHE A 39 11.93 38.94 32.07
N HIS A 40 11.75 40.12 32.67
CA HIS A 40 10.48 40.80 32.84
C HIS A 40 9.85 41.29 31.54
N HIS A 41 8.52 41.32 31.54
CA HIS A 41 7.64 42.00 30.62
C HIS A 41 8.07 43.43 30.34
N VAL A 42 8.10 43.81 29.05
CA VAL A 42 7.90 45.18 28.58
C VAL A 42 6.87 45.14 27.48
N SER A 43 5.73 45.74 27.78
CA SER A 43 4.64 45.99 26.85
C SER A 43 4.95 47.20 25.98
N ASN A 44 4.97 47.05 24.66
CA ASN A 44 4.92 48.19 23.74
C ASN A 44 3.66 48.11 22.88
N HIS A 45 2.78 49.07 23.12
CA HIS A 45 1.63 49.40 22.29
C HIS A 45 2.11 49.93 20.92
N LEU A 46 1.56 49.42 19.83
CA LEU A 46 1.52 50.07 18.53
C LEU A 46 0.08 50.11 17.99
N PRO A 47 -0.29 51.12 17.21
CA PRO A 47 -1.66 51.53 17.09
C PRO A 47 -2.45 50.79 16.01
N PHE A 48 -3.74 50.66 16.28
CA PHE A 48 -4.77 50.16 15.40
C PHE A 48 -4.90 51.02 14.14
N TYR A 49 -4.70 50.42 12.95
CA TYR A 49 -5.29 50.93 11.72
C TYR A 49 -6.63 50.25 11.46
N LYS A 50 -7.70 51.10 11.49
CA LYS A 50 -9.02 50.71 11.07
C LYS A 50 -9.03 50.58 9.54
N SER A 51 -9.31 49.41 9.02
CA SER A 51 -9.75 49.21 7.64
C SER A 51 -11.27 49.20 7.61
N ASN A 52 -11.85 50.12 6.83
CA ASN A 52 -13.29 50.23 6.60
C ASN A 52 -13.81 48.97 5.87
N PRO A 53 -15.06 48.54 6.16
CA PRO A 53 -15.72 47.50 5.40
C PRO A 53 -16.21 48.04 4.06
N SER A 54 -15.86 47.41 2.98
CA SER A 54 -16.43 47.66 1.66
C SER A 54 -17.91 47.28 1.65
N ALA A 55 -18.72 48.23 1.20
CA ALA A 55 -20.15 48.14 1.12
C ALA A 55 -20.64 46.98 0.25
N ASN A 56 -21.55 46.19 0.81
CA ASN A 56 -22.41 45.28 0.06
C ASN A 56 -23.40 46.14 -0.80
N LEU A 57 -23.32 45.94 -2.11
CA LEU A 57 -24.38 46.42 -3.02
C LEU A 57 -25.59 45.48 -2.85
N PRO A 58 -26.78 45.99 -2.62
CA PRO A 58 -27.97 45.17 -2.50
C PRO A 58 -28.40 44.66 -3.88
N ALA A 59 -28.79 43.37 -3.91
CA ALA A 59 -29.41 42.74 -5.05
C ALA A 59 -30.66 43.56 -5.45
N GLN A 60 -30.73 44.01 -6.70
CA GLN A 60 -31.88 44.69 -7.25
C GLN A 60 -33.08 43.75 -7.24
N ALA A 61 -34.08 44.11 -6.42
CA ALA A 61 -35.38 43.51 -6.48
C ALA A 61 -36.03 43.80 -7.84
N SER A 62 -36.56 42.76 -8.48
CA SER A 62 -37.30 42.88 -9.73
C SER A 62 -38.54 43.70 -9.55
N LEU A 63 -38.65 44.86 -10.22
CA LEU A 63 -39.84 45.66 -10.30
C LEU A 63 -40.92 44.91 -11.09
N PRO A 64 -42.13 44.74 -10.57
CA PRO A 64 -43.24 44.16 -11.32
C PRO A 64 -43.80 45.17 -12.31
N GLY A 65 -43.84 44.80 -13.61
CA GLY A 65 -44.61 45.57 -14.57
C GLY A 65 -43.92 46.00 -15.87
N ARG A 66 -42.71 45.54 -16.18
CA ARG A 66 -42.11 45.82 -17.49
C ARG A 66 -42.73 44.94 -18.58
N TYR A 67 -43.39 45.55 -19.58
CA TYR A 67 -43.87 44.87 -20.77
C TYR A 67 -42.69 44.29 -21.58
N ILE A 68 -42.63 42.97 -21.73
CA ILE A 68 -41.64 42.28 -22.56
C ILE A 68 -42.27 42.02 -23.94
N SER A 69 -41.71 42.58 -24.99
CA SER A 69 -42.21 42.46 -26.33
C SER A 69 -42.16 41.01 -26.85
N LYS A 70 -43.02 40.67 -27.82
CA LYS A 70 -43.08 39.33 -28.44
C LYS A 70 -41.76 38.95 -29.07
N ARG A 71 -40.95 39.91 -29.53
CA ARG A 71 -39.63 39.73 -30.13
C ARG A 71 -38.57 39.43 -29.06
N GLU A 72 -38.69 40.03 -27.93
CA GLU A 72 -37.80 39.83 -26.77
C GLU A 72 -38.04 38.45 -26.09
N ARG A 73 -39.32 38.01 -26.05
CA ARG A 73 -39.70 36.63 -25.65
C ARG A 73 -39.20 35.57 -26.63
N ALA A 74 -39.25 35.85 -27.95
CA ALA A 74 -38.73 34.94 -28.96
C ALA A 74 -37.19 34.84 -28.92
N ALA A 75 -36.49 35.95 -28.59
CA ALA A 75 -35.05 35.95 -28.41
C ALA A 75 -34.62 35.21 -27.13
N MET A 76 -35.38 35.29 -26.04
CA MET A 76 -35.15 34.50 -24.82
C MET A 76 -35.44 33.00 -25.04
N ALA A 77 -36.44 32.66 -25.81
CA ALA A 77 -36.78 31.27 -26.14
C ALA A 77 -35.79 30.61 -27.14
N SER A 78 -35.05 31.38 -27.92
CA SER A 78 -34.00 30.88 -28.81
C SER A 78 -32.65 30.66 -28.12
N VAL A 79 -32.47 31.16 -26.89
CA VAL A 79 -31.25 30.91 -26.11
C VAL A 79 -31.33 29.61 -25.27
N GLU A 80 -32.52 28.98 -25.17
CA GLU A 80 -32.72 27.76 -24.38
C GLU A 80 -32.51 26.45 -25.18
N LYS A 81 -31.95 26.47 -26.37
CA LYS A 81 -31.65 25.24 -27.15
C LYS A 81 -30.24 25.26 -27.71
N VAL A 82 -29.25 25.34 -26.83
CA VAL A 82 -27.95 24.82 -27.08
C VAL A 82 -27.84 23.62 -26.10
N PRO A 83 -27.58 22.39 -26.54
CA PRO A 83 -27.29 21.33 -25.61
C PRO A 83 -25.97 21.70 -24.91
N ASP A 84 -26.06 22.05 -23.64
CA ASP A 84 -24.93 22.23 -22.75
C ASP A 84 -24.15 20.90 -22.68
N LEU A 85 -23.18 20.75 -23.60
CA LEU A 85 -22.04 19.87 -23.41
C LEU A 85 -20.99 20.61 -22.56
N SER A 86 -21.39 21.21 -21.48
CA SER A 86 -20.51 21.57 -20.38
C SER A 86 -20.67 20.49 -19.32
N THR A 87 -20.03 19.35 -19.56
CA THR A 87 -19.55 18.53 -18.47
C THR A 87 -18.70 19.48 -17.61
N THR A 88 -19.24 19.92 -16.48
CA THR A 88 -18.48 20.56 -15.42
C THR A 88 -17.48 19.51 -14.94
N ILE A 89 -16.31 19.48 -15.57
CA ILE A 89 -15.15 18.74 -15.11
C ILE A 89 -14.75 19.47 -13.82
N SER A 90 -15.07 18.87 -12.67
CA SER A 90 -14.50 19.31 -11.42
C SER A 90 -12.97 19.28 -11.58
N PRO A 91 -12.23 20.31 -11.12
CA PRO A 91 -10.79 20.43 -11.36
C PRO A 91 -9.95 19.29 -10.79
N ASN A 92 -10.55 18.33 -10.09
CA ASN A 92 -9.90 17.19 -9.43
C ASN A 92 -10.26 15.82 -10.04
N SER A 93 -10.90 15.73 -11.21
CA SER A 93 -11.16 14.44 -11.84
C SER A 93 -9.92 13.94 -12.60
N SER A 94 -9.49 12.74 -12.28
CA SER A 94 -8.38 12.09 -12.97
C SER A 94 -8.75 11.76 -14.42
N PRO A 95 -7.81 11.86 -15.38
CA PRO A 95 -8.11 11.64 -16.78
C PRO A 95 -8.61 10.21 -17.02
N VAL A 96 -9.72 10.09 -17.73
CA VAL A 96 -10.26 8.83 -18.24
C VAL A 96 -9.47 8.47 -19.50
N LEU A 97 -8.65 7.41 -19.43
CA LEU A 97 -7.83 6.96 -20.56
C LEU A 97 -8.44 5.79 -21.31
N GLY A 98 -8.92 4.79 -20.58
CA GLY A 98 -9.54 3.58 -21.12
C GLY A 98 -10.80 3.16 -20.35
N SER A 99 -11.44 2.07 -20.79
CA SER A 99 -12.62 1.52 -20.15
C SER A 99 -12.29 0.64 -18.95
N ILE A 100 -13.08 0.75 -17.89
CA ILE A 100 -13.04 -0.16 -16.73
C ILE A 100 -14.04 -1.33 -16.92
N LEU A 101 -14.85 -1.32 -17.98
CA LEU A 101 -15.89 -2.31 -18.22
C LEU A 101 -15.29 -3.63 -18.73
N ASP A 102 -15.94 -4.74 -18.41
CA ASP A 102 -15.60 -6.07 -18.91
C ASP A 102 -16.01 -6.29 -20.39
N SER A 103 -16.91 -5.45 -20.92
CA SER A 103 -17.41 -5.53 -22.30
C SER A 103 -16.32 -5.34 -23.37
N VAL A 104 -15.21 -4.70 -23.03
CA VAL A 104 -14.06 -4.49 -23.95
C VAL A 104 -13.09 -5.67 -23.97
N LEU A 105 -13.35 -6.72 -23.19
CA LEU A 105 -12.47 -7.89 -23.09
C LEU A 105 -12.72 -8.89 -24.25
N PRO A 106 -11.71 -9.68 -24.63
CA PRO A 106 -11.88 -10.82 -25.50
C PRO A 106 -12.82 -11.88 -24.89
N HIS A 107 -13.66 -12.50 -25.71
CA HIS A 107 -14.68 -13.47 -25.24
C HIS A 107 -14.08 -14.65 -24.48
N ASN A 108 -12.92 -15.16 -24.90
CA ASN A 108 -12.21 -16.25 -24.19
C ASN A 108 -11.77 -15.86 -22.78
N ILE A 109 -11.40 -14.60 -22.55
CA ILE A 109 -11.05 -14.09 -21.22
C ILE A 109 -12.32 -13.93 -20.38
N LEU A 110 -13.39 -13.36 -20.95
CA LEU A 110 -14.67 -13.24 -20.27
C LEU A 110 -15.23 -14.58 -19.81
N SER A 111 -15.17 -15.61 -20.68
CA SER A 111 -15.62 -16.95 -20.31
C SER A 111 -14.76 -17.53 -19.18
N ALA A 112 -13.43 -17.36 -19.23
CA ALA A 112 -12.54 -17.82 -18.17
C ALA A 112 -12.79 -17.11 -16.83
N LEU A 113 -13.12 -15.82 -16.86
CA LEU A 113 -13.46 -15.04 -15.64
C LEU A 113 -14.83 -15.43 -15.05
N ARG A 114 -15.79 -15.84 -15.87
CA ARG A 114 -17.16 -16.21 -15.46
C ARG A 114 -17.29 -17.69 -15.05
N ASP A 115 -16.45 -18.56 -15.59
CA ASP A 115 -16.48 -20.02 -15.32
C ASP A 115 -15.77 -20.38 -14.00
N GLN A 116 -16.17 -19.75 -12.90
CA GLN A 116 -15.62 -20.02 -11.56
C GLN A 116 -15.72 -21.48 -11.11
N THR A 117 -16.64 -22.25 -11.70
CA THR A 117 -16.95 -23.62 -11.26
C THR A 117 -16.18 -24.73 -11.99
N LYS A 118 -15.53 -24.44 -13.13
CA LYS A 118 -14.86 -25.46 -13.97
C LYS A 118 -13.36 -25.44 -13.96
N VAL A 119 -12.74 -24.39 -13.43
CA VAL A 119 -11.30 -24.12 -13.58
C VAL A 119 -10.42 -25.03 -12.71
N TYR A 120 -10.95 -25.69 -11.72
CA TYR A 120 -10.17 -26.52 -10.79
C TYR A 120 -9.56 -27.79 -11.40
N ARG A 121 -9.89 -28.21 -12.62
CA ARG A 121 -9.43 -29.53 -13.14
C ARG A 121 -8.76 -29.59 -14.52
N ASN A 122 -8.85 -28.59 -15.41
CA ASN A 122 -8.44 -28.82 -16.81
C ASN A 122 -7.72 -27.68 -17.53
N MET A 123 -6.98 -26.81 -16.86
CA MET A 123 -6.14 -25.81 -17.55
C MET A 123 -4.73 -26.35 -17.86
N ILE A 124 -4.66 -27.35 -18.75
CA ILE A 124 -3.38 -27.84 -19.26
C ILE A 124 -2.77 -26.92 -20.35
N HIS A 125 -3.56 -26.03 -20.92
CA HIS A 125 -3.09 -25.03 -21.89
C HIS A 125 -3.64 -23.64 -21.57
N THR A 126 -2.87 -22.88 -20.77
CA THR A 126 -3.09 -21.43 -20.70
C THR A 126 -2.52 -20.81 -21.97
N PRO A 127 -3.34 -20.05 -22.73
CA PRO A 127 -2.84 -19.41 -23.94
C PRO A 127 -1.74 -18.39 -23.57
N GLU A 128 -0.64 -18.38 -24.30
CA GLU A 128 0.47 -17.39 -24.19
C GLU A 128 -0.03 -15.93 -24.17
N ARG A 129 -1.24 -15.69 -24.69
CA ARG A 129 -1.90 -14.38 -24.72
C ARG A 129 -2.34 -13.82 -23.36
N LEU A 130 -2.24 -14.59 -22.27
CA LEU A 130 -2.51 -14.09 -20.92
C LEU A 130 -1.33 -13.29 -20.34
N SER A 131 -0.14 -13.45 -20.88
CA SER A 131 1.03 -12.67 -20.46
C SER A 131 1.01 -11.28 -21.11
N VAL A 132 1.13 -10.25 -20.27
CA VAL A 132 1.00 -8.85 -20.66
C VAL A 132 2.01 -8.01 -19.91
N VAL A 133 2.64 -7.07 -20.63
CA VAL A 133 3.45 -6.00 -20.02
C VAL A 133 2.62 -4.72 -19.99
N LEU A 134 2.63 -4.04 -18.86
CA LEU A 134 1.86 -2.82 -18.58
C LEU A 134 2.84 -1.69 -18.25
N ASP A 135 3.14 -0.86 -19.23
CA ASP A 135 4.04 0.27 -19.08
C ASP A 135 3.27 1.55 -18.77
N GLY A 136 3.75 2.29 -17.78
CA GLY A 136 3.06 3.52 -17.47
C GLY A 136 3.44 4.25 -16.21
N HIS A 137 4.13 3.62 -15.27
CA HIS A 137 4.77 4.31 -14.17
C HIS A 137 6.12 4.87 -14.61
N LYS A 138 6.45 6.08 -14.12
CA LYS A 138 7.71 6.77 -14.43
C LYS A 138 8.83 6.42 -13.45
N ARG A 139 8.49 5.77 -12.33
CA ARG A 139 9.39 5.36 -11.25
C ARG A 139 8.97 4.00 -10.73
N SER A 140 9.72 3.48 -9.77
CA SER A 140 9.47 2.17 -9.13
C SER A 140 8.02 1.99 -8.69
N VAL A 141 7.51 0.78 -8.83
CA VAL A 141 6.18 0.40 -8.33
C VAL A 141 6.35 -0.36 -7.02
N ASN A 142 5.64 0.10 -5.99
CA ASN A 142 5.75 -0.42 -4.62
C ASN A 142 4.73 -1.54 -4.31
N ALA A 143 3.58 -1.51 -4.97
CA ALA A 143 2.52 -2.48 -4.72
C ALA A 143 1.64 -2.70 -5.94
N VAL A 144 1.13 -3.91 -6.08
CA VAL A 144 0.10 -4.30 -7.05
C VAL A 144 -0.98 -5.11 -6.36
N GLN A 145 -2.23 -4.94 -6.82
CA GLN A 145 -3.34 -5.76 -6.32
C GLN A 145 -4.42 -5.93 -7.39
N TRP A 146 -4.91 -7.17 -7.54
CA TRP A 146 -6.10 -7.47 -8.32
C TRP A 146 -7.38 -7.04 -7.60
N SER A 147 -8.37 -6.61 -8.35
CA SER A 147 -9.72 -6.47 -7.82
C SER A 147 -10.36 -7.84 -7.64
N THR A 148 -10.90 -8.12 -6.46
CA THR A 148 -11.61 -9.38 -6.18
C THR A 148 -13.00 -9.40 -6.79
N SER A 149 -13.66 -8.25 -6.88
CA SER A 149 -14.99 -8.09 -7.47
C SER A 149 -14.97 -7.94 -9.00
N HIS A 150 -13.88 -7.37 -9.54
CA HIS A 150 -13.70 -7.12 -10.98
C HIS A 150 -12.33 -7.67 -11.40
N ALA A 151 -12.23 -8.99 -11.48
CA ALA A 151 -10.96 -9.71 -11.64
C ALA A 151 -10.12 -9.32 -12.86
N HIS A 152 -10.66 -8.63 -13.85
CA HIS A 152 -9.92 -8.07 -14.98
C HIS A 152 -9.18 -6.77 -14.67
N LEU A 153 -9.46 -6.16 -13.50
CA LEU A 153 -8.84 -4.92 -13.08
C LEU A 153 -7.67 -5.16 -12.11
N LEU A 154 -6.58 -4.46 -12.36
CA LEU A 154 -5.39 -4.43 -11.52
C LEU A 154 -5.13 -2.99 -11.08
N ALA A 155 -4.75 -2.78 -9.83
CA ALA A 155 -4.25 -1.50 -9.33
C ALA A 155 -2.75 -1.60 -9.07
N SER A 156 -2.01 -0.52 -9.31
CA SER A 156 -0.59 -0.40 -8.98
C SER A 156 -0.28 0.95 -8.35
N ALA A 157 0.61 0.96 -7.35
CA ALA A 157 1.03 2.14 -6.61
C ALA A 157 2.50 2.44 -6.87
N GLY A 158 2.82 3.65 -7.34
CA GLY A 158 4.15 4.04 -7.79
C GLY A 158 4.83 5.11 -6.95
N MET A 159 6.17 5.14 -6.99
CA MET A 159 6.98 6.23 -6.46
C MET A 159 6.85 7.53 -7.28
N ASP A 160 6.16 7.48 -8.41
CA ASP A 160 5.80 8.63 -9.24
C ASP A 160 4.55 9.37 -8.74
N GLN A 161 4.09 9.09 -7.52
CA GLN A 161 2.94 9.70 -6.84
C GLN A 161 1.58 9.29 -7.40
N THR A 162 1.57 8.33 -8.34
CA THR A 162 0.35 7.90 -9.02
C THR A 162 -0.12 6.52 -8.56
N VAL A 163 -1.43 6.31 -8.62
CA VAL A 163 -2.05 5.00 -8.64
C VAL A 163 -2.61 4.76 -10.04
N CYS A 164 -2.16 3.71 -10.71
CA CYS A 164 -2.67 3.33 -12.01
C CYS A 164 -3.68 2.18 -11.88
N ILE A 165 -4.79 2.30 -12.61
CA ILE A 165 -5.78 1.25 -12.76
C ILE A 165 -5.68 0.70 -14.17
N TRP A 166 -5.54 -0.61 -14.27
CA TRP A 166 -5.35 -1.34 -15.52
C TRP A 166 -6.53 -2.26 -15.79
N ASN A 167 -7.09 -2.18 -16.99
CA ASN A 167 -7.92 -3.24 -17.56
C ASN A 167 -6.98 -4.13 -18.38
N VAL A 168 -6.48 -5.19 -17.74
CA VAL A 168 -5.28 -5.93 -18.18
C VAL A 168 -5.40 -6.50 -19.58
N TRP A 169 -6.56 -7.00 -19.96
CA TRP A 169 -6.78 -7.65 -21.25
C TRP A 169 -7.67 -6.83 -22.20
N SER A 170 -7.86 -5.53 -21.91
CA SER A 170 -8.55 -4.63 -22.84
C SER A 170 -7.89 -4.67 -24.22
N ARG A 171 -8.73 -4.68 -25.29
CA ARG A 171 -8.27 -4.69 -26.67
C ARG A 171 -7.67 -3.36 -27.09
N ASP A 172 -8.23 -2.27 -26.57
CA ASP A 172 -7.85 -0.91 -26.96
C ASP A 172 -6.75 -0.37 -26.03
N GLN A 173 -7.13 0.19 -24.91
CA GLN A 173 -6.21 0.79 -23.93
C GLN A 173 -6.25 0.04 -22.61
N LYS A 174 -5.11 -0.52 -22.22
CA LYS A 174 -4.98 -1.26 -20.96
C LYS A 174 -4.95 -0.37 -19.72
N LYS A 175 -4.38 0.83 -19.85
CA LYS A 175 -4.39 1.82 -18.76
C LYS A 175 -5.76 2.52 -18.72
N ALA A 176 -6.60 2.13 -17.76
CA ALA A 176 -7.97 2.67 -17.65
C ALA A 176 -8.00 4.04 -16.94
N ARG A 177 -7.24 4.20 -15.85
CA ARG A 177 -7.16 5.43 -15.05
C ARG A 177 -5.75 5.69 -14.56
N VAL A 178 -5.42 6.97 -14.38
CA VAL A 178 -4.25 7.42 -13.61
C VAL A 178 -4.75 8.37 -12.53
N LEU A 179 -4.63 7.96 -11.29
CA LEU A 179 -5.13 8.69 -10.13
C LEU A 179 -3.98 9.49 -9.53
N ASN A 180 -4.01 10.81 -9.70
CA ASN A 180 -2.96 11.75 -9.27
C ASN A 180 -3.36 12.44 -7.96
N CYS A 181 -3.82 11.67 -6.98
CA CYS A 181 -4.34 12.22 -5.73
C CYS A 181 -3.22 12.51 -4.70
N HIS A 182 -2.12 11.76 -4.73
CA HIS A 182 -1.04 11.90 -3.75
C HIS A 182 -0.03 12.97 -4.14
N HIS A 183 0.54 13.63 -3.11
CA HIS A 183 1.59 14.65 -3.29
C HIS A 183 3.01 14.11 -3.08
N ALA A 184 3.13 12.85 -2.65
CA ALA A 184 4.40 12.13 -2.52
C ALA A 184 4.23 10.68 -2.99
N ALA A 185 5.32 9.90 -2.93
CA ALA A 185 5.33 8.51 -3.38
C ALA A 185 4.22 7.66 -2.69
N VAL A 186 3.48 6.90 -3.49
CA VAL A 186 2.45 5.98 -3.00
C VAL A 186 3.11 4.68 -2.58
N LYS A 187 2.80 4.22 -1.37
CA LYS A 187 3.46 3.07 -0.75
C LYS A 187 2.66 1.78 -0.90
N ASP A 188 1.35 1.85 -0.73
CA ASP A 188 0.46 0.69 -0.85
C ASP A 188 -0.87 1.08 -1.49
N VAL A 189 -1.56 0.09 -2.08
CA VAL A 189 -2.89 0.23 -2.68
C VAL A 189 -3.69 -1.03 -2.44
N LYS A 190 -4.96 -0.86 -2.06
CA LYS A 190 -5.90 -1.97 -1.81
C LYS A 190 -7.25 -1.69 -2.45
N TRP A 191 -7.78 -2.70 -3.16
CA TRP A 191 -9.15 -2.67 -3.63
C TRP A 191 -10.13 -2.89 -2.48
N SER A 192 -11.23 -2.16 -2.54
CA SER A 192 -12.41 -2.47 -1.71
C SER A 192 -12.96 -3.86 -2.06
N PRO A 193 -13.36 -4.68 -1.09
CA PRO A 193 -13.91 -6.02 -1.34
C PRO A 193 -15.16 -6.03 -2.24
N TYR A 194 -15.99 -4.98 -2.18
CA TYR A 194 -17.32 -4.94 -2.79
C TYR A 194 -17.55 -3.80 -3.76
N GLY A 195 -16.54 -3.23 -4.36
CA GLY A 195 -16.80 -2.13 -5.27
C GLY A 195 -15.60 -1.66 -6.05
N LEU A 196 -15.82 -0.58 -6.79
CA LEU A 196 -14.80 0.08 -7.60
C LEU A 196 -14.10 1.20 -6.79
N PHE A 197 -13.80 0.94 -5.52
CA PHE A 197 -13.00 1.85 -4.70
C PHE A 197 -11.61 1.29 -4.49
N VAL A 198 -10.63 2.17 -4.44
CA VAL A 198 -9.27 1.84 -4.00
C VAL A 198 -8.89 2.71 -2.81
N LEU A 199 -8.23 2.07 -1.85
CA LEU A 199 -7.60 2.72 -0.71
C LEU A 199 -6.09 2.75 -0.98
N SER A 200 -5.49 3.92 -0.97
CA SER A 200 -4.05 4.11 -1.16
C SER A 200 -3.43 4.88 -0.01
N CYS A 201 -2.14 4.72 0.21
CA CYS A 201 -1.39 5.45 1.23
C CYS A 201 0.03 5.78 0.78
N GLY A 202 0.66 6.76 1.41
CA GLY A 202 1.98 7.16 0.97
C GLY A 202 2.78 8.06 1.93
N TYR A 203 3.82 8.60 1.35
CA TYR A 203 4.78 9.49 2.03
C TYR A 203 4.23 10.89 2.33
N ASP A 204 3.07 11.25 1.79
CA ASP A 204 2.35 12.49 2.09
C ASP A 204 1.58 12.44 3.42
N CYS A 205 1.79 11.40 4.22
CA CYS A 205 1.12 11.18 5.51
C CYS A 205 -0.40 11.08 5.38
N THR A 206 -0.90 10.61 4.24
CA THR A 206 -2.33 10.42 4.02
C THR A 206 -2.66 9.01 3.57
N SER A 207 -3.87 8.55 3.96
CA SER A 207 -4.56 7.43 3.33
C SER A 207 -5.76 7.99 2.58
N ARG A 208 -6.01 7.53 1.35
CA ARG A 208 -7.04 8.10 0.46
C ARG A 208 -7.94 7.01 -0.09
N LEU A 209 -9.24 7.25 0.00
CA LEU A 209 -10.27 6.42 -0.62
C LEU A 209 -10.72 7.09 -1.93
N ILE A 210 -10.62 6.37 -3.03
CA ILE A 210 -10.83 6.89 -4.38
C ILE A 210 -11.88 6.04 -5.09
N ASP A 211 -12.89 6.68 -5.66
CA ASP A 211 -13.87 6.05 -6.55
C ASP A 211 -13.22 5.90 -7.94
N VAL A 212 -13.00 4.66 -8.36
CA VAL A 212 -12.31 4.34 -9.60
C VAL A 212 -13.19 4.62 -10.82
N GLU A 213 -14.51 4.49 -10.68
CA GLU A 213 -15.44 4.77 -11.76
C GLU A 213 -15.46 6.26 -12.10
N LYS A 214 -15.58 7.10 -11.07
CA LYS A 214 -15.56 8.55 -11.23
C LYS A 214 -14.16 9.12 -11.40
N GLY A 215 -13.13 8.39 -10.95
CA GLY A 215 -11.74 8.88 -10.90
C GLY A 215 -11.53 10.00 -9.88
N THR A 216 -12.41 10.10 -8.87
CA THR A 216 -12.40 11.17 -7.88
C THR A 216 -12.08 10.62 -6.49
N GLU A 217 -11.36 11.42 -5.71
CA GLU A 217 -11.13 11.17 -4.29
C GLU A 217 -12.43 11.37 -3.52
N THR A 218 -12.83 10.37 -2.75
CA THR A 218 -14.05 10.42 -1.92
C THR A 218 -13.73 10.85 -0.50
N GLN A 219 -12.58 10.44 0.03
CA GLN A 219 -12.19 10.77 1.40
C GLN A 219 -10.67 10.73 1.59
N VAL A 220 -10.17 11.66 2.42
CA VAL A 220 -8.76 11.74 2.85
C VAL A 220 -8.68 11.54 4.36
N PHE A 221 -7.79 10.65 4.77
CA PHE A 221 -7.46 10.38 6.16
C PHE A 221 -6.05 10.92 6.42
N ASN A 222 -5.97 12.01 7.17
CA ASN A 222 -4.69 12.63 7.51
C ASN A 222 -4.09 11.93 8.72
N GLU A 223 -2.82 11.58 8.61
CA GLU A 223 -2.06 10.94 9.67
C GLU A 223 -0.88 11.80 10.11
N ASP A 224 -0.42 11.57 11.34
CA ASP A 224 0.76 12.23 11.92
C ASP A 224 2.07 11.53 11.54
N GLN A 225 2.00 10.53 10.68
CA GLN A 225 3.12 9.68 10.24
C GLN A 225 3.05 9.37 8.75
N VAL A 226 4.18 9.04 8.15
CA VAL A 226 4.20 8.42 6.82
C VAL A 226 3.50 7.07 6.90
N VAL A 227 2.52 6.84 6.00
CA VAL A 227 1.75 5.60 5.99
C VAL A 227 2.40 4.60 5.05
N GLY A 228 2.82 3.47 5.60
CA GLY A 228 3.53 2.41 4.86
C GLY A 228 2.63 1.29 4.35
N VAL A 229 1.53 1.03 5.03
CA VAL A 229 0.62 -0.08 4.76
C VAL A 229 -0.82 0.31 5.07
N VAL A 230 -1.75 -0.17 4.23
CA VAL A 230 -3.19 -0.11 4.45
C VAL A 230 -3.84 -1.45 4.15
N LYS A 231 -4.88 -1.82 4.90
CA LYS A 231 -5.65 -3.06 4.72
C LYS A 231 -7.10 -2.83 5.07
N PHE A 232 -8.04 -3.24 4.23
CA PHE A 232 -9.44 -3.31 4.63
C PHE A 232 -9.64 -4.39 5.69
N HIS A 233 -10.56 -4.15 6.61
CA HIS A 233 -10.99 -5.16 7.58
C HIS A 233 -11.72 -6.29 6.83
N PRO A 234 -11.42 -7.57 7.08
CA PRO A 234 -11.98 -8.67 6.29
C PRO A 234 -13.50 -8.79 6.38
N ASP A 235 -14.09 -8.57 7.57
CA ASP A 235 -15.53 -8.73 7.81
C ASP A 235 -16.31 -7.41 7.75
N ASN A 236 -15.64 -6.27 7.92
CA ASN A 236 -16.28 -4.95 7.95
C ASN A 236 -15.58 -3.96 7.03
N TYR A 237 -16.05 -3.87 5.81
CA TYR A 237 -15.50 -2.97 4.78
C TYR A 237 -15.58 -1.47 5.08
N ASN A 238 -16.30 -1.06 6.15
CA ASN A 238 -16.27 0.31 6.64
C ASN A 238 -15.06 0.60 7.53
N LEU A 239 -14.26 -0.41 7.84
CA LEU A 239 -13.05 -0.26 8.62
C LEU A 239 -11.82 -0.59 7.78
N PHE A 240 -10.75 0.13 8.04
CA PHE A 240 -9.43 -0.22 7.51
C PHE A 240 -8.33 0.02 8.53
N LEU A 241 -7.26 -0.75 8.40
CA LEU A 241 -6.02 -0.64 9.16
C LEU A 241 -5.02 0.21 8.40
N SER A 242 -4.34 1.13 9.09
CA SER A 242 -3.14 1.80 8.61
C SER A 242 -1.96 1.56 9.55
N GLY A 243 -0.75 1.54 8.99
CA GLY A 243 0.50 1.42 9.74
C GLY A 243 1.60 2.29 9.16
N GLY A 244 2.46 2.85 10.01
CA GLY A 244 3.39 3.84 9.53
C GLY A 244 4.70 4.01 10.30
N SER A 245 5.41 5.09 9.96
CA SER A 245 6.81 5.35 10.32
C SER A 245 7.07 5.64 11.80
N LYS A 246 6.03 5.94 12.59
CA LYS A 246 6.15 6.17 14.05
C LYS A 246 5.77 4.93 14.87
N GLY A 247 5.55 3.79 14.23
CA GLY A 247 5.14 2.56 14.91
C GLY A 247 3.67 2.52 15.33
N HIS A 248 2.86 3.46 14.84
CA HIS A 248 1.44 3.48 15.13
C HIS A 248 0.68 2.63 14.12
N LEU A 249 -0.15 1.71 14.63
CA LEU A 249 -1.21 1.04 13.88
C LEU A 249 -2.54 1.67 14.28
N LYS A 250 -3.38 2.01 13.30
CA LYS A 250 -4.69 2.64 13.53
C LYS A 250 -5.77 1.91 12.75
N ILE A 251 -6.93 1.68 13.37
CA ILE A 251 -8.13 1.28 12.66
C ILE A 251 -9.03 2.50 12.51
N TRP A 252 -9.43 2.77 11.28
CA TRP A 252 -10.26 3.89 10.88
C TRP A 252 -11.67 3.43 10.53
N ASP A 253 -12.70 4.19 10.93
CA ASP A 253 -14.06 4.10 10.35
C ASP A 253 -14.13 5.04 9.15
N ILE A 254 -14.33 4.46 7.96
CA ILE A 254 -14.44 5.18 6.69
C ILE A 254 -15.60 6.17 6.72
N ARG A 255 -16.75 5.79 7.28
CA ARG A 255 -17.96 6.64 7.31
C ARG A 255 -17.79 7.85 8.20
N ALA A 256 -17.16 7.66 9.36
CA ALA A 256 -16.94 8.71 10.33
C ALA A 256 -15.69 9.55 10.07
N GLY A 257 -14.74 9.02 9.27
CA GLY A 257 -13.44 9.65 9.03
C GLY A 257 -12.56 9.71 10.28
N LYS A 258 -12.78 8.82 11.26
CA LYS A 258 -12.14 8.87 12.58
C LYS A 258 -11.44 7.55 12.91
N VAL A 259 -10.40 7.65 13.74
CA VAL A 259 -9.73 6.50 14.34
C VAL A 259 -10.65 5.88 15.38
N VAL A 260 -10.87 4.58 15.27
CA VAL A 260 -11.65 3.76 16.22
C VAL A 260 -10.73 3.10 17.24
N HIS A 261 -9.60 2.53 16.78
CA HIS A 261 -8.61 1.85 17.60
C HIS A 261 -7.21 2.31 17.24
N GLN A 262 -6.34 2.42 18.25
CA GLN A 262 -4.93 2.76 18.05
C GLN A 262 -4.02 1.83 18.87
N TYR A 263 -3.05 1.23 18.19
CA TYR A 263 -2.09 0.31 18.78
C TYR A 263 -0.71 0.96 18.74
N VAL A 264 -0.11 1.13 19.90
CA VAL A 264 1.21 1.75 20.06
C VAL A 264 2.00 0.95 21.08
N ARG A 265 3.20 0.55 20.73
CA ARG A 265 4.13 -0.05 21.69
C ARG A 265 5.52 0.55 21.58
N ASN A 266 6.08 0.55 20.38
CA ASN A 266 7.43 1.04 20.11
C ASN A 266 7.39 2.06 18.98
N PRO A 267 8.33 3.01 18.93
CA PRO A 267 8.44 3.99 17.86
C PRO A 267 9.03 3.42 16.56
N ASP A 268 9.25 2.09 16.50
CA ASP A 268 9.85 1.45 15.33
C ASP A 268 8.87 1.43 14.15
N PRO A 269 9.31 1.82 12.94
CA PRO A 269 8.46 1.90 11.77
C PRO A 269 7.77 0.56 11.47
N ILE A 270 6.45 0.60 11.22
CA ILE A 270 5.70 -0.55 10.75
C ILE A 270 6.00 -0.76 9.26
N LEU A 271 6.47 -1.95 8.91
CA LEU A 271 6.81 -2.34 7.54
C LEU A 271 5.61 -2.96 6.81
N ASP A 272 4.90 -3.88 7.47
CA ASP A 272 3.67 -4.49 6.97
C ASP A 272 2.77 -4.89 8.14
N ALA A 273 1.48 -5.01 7.86
CA ALA A 273 0.49 -5.49 8.81
C ALA A 273 -0.62 -6.25 8.08
N GLU A 274 -1.16 -7.28 8.73
CA GLU A 274 -2.21 -8.13 8.15
C GLU A 274 -3.22 -8.51 9.24
N PHE A 275 -4.52 -8.59 8.88
CA PHE A 275 -5.52 -9.21 9.74
C PHE A 275 -5.41 -10.74 9.67
N THR A 276 -5.67 -11.42 10.78
CA THR A 276 -5.94 -12.86 10.74
C THR A 276 -7.28 -13.13 10.05
N VAL A 277 -7.43 -14.33 9.51
CA VAL A 277 -8.64 -14.71 8.75
C VAL A 277 -9.92 -14.59 9.59
N ASP A 278 -9.82 -14.78 10.91
CA ASP A 278 -10.92 -14.59 11.86
C ASP A 278 -11.16 -13.14 12.27
N ALA A 279 -10.44 -12.19 11.68
CA ALA A 279 -10.49 -10.75 11.96
C ALA A 279 -10.28 -10.34 13.44
N LYS A 280 -9.91 -11.29 14.31
CA LYS A 280 -9.76 -11.02 15.75
C LYS A 280 -8.39 -10.50 16.14
N ARG A 281 -7.40 -10.68 15.25
CA ARG A 281 -6.01 -10.28 15.52
C ARG A 281 -5.42 -9.53 14.34
N ILE A 282 -4.44 -8.69 14.65
CA ILE A 282 -3.55 -8.06 13.68
C ILE A 282 -2.16 -8.62 13.91
N ILE A 283 -1.45 -8.94 12.84
CA ILE A 283 -0.04 -9.30 12.86
C ILE A 283 0.70 -8.14 12.19
N SER A 284 1.71 -7.60 12.85
CA SER A 284 2.52 -6.49 12.33
C SER A 284 4.00 -6.85 12.35
N SER A 285 4.74 -6.35 11.36
CA SER A 285 6.20 -6.35 11.37
C SER A 285 6.74 -4.93 11.51
N SER A 286 7.84 -4.80 12.23
CA SER A 286 8.49 -3.52 12.50
C SER A 286 9.96 -3.55 12.08
N ASP A 287 10.49 -2.38 11.72
CA ASP A 287 11.91 -2.21 11.46
C ASP A 287 12.67 -1.98 12.77
N THR A 288 13.28 -3.02 13.29
CA THR A 288 14.04 -2.99 14.55
C THR A 288 15.52 -2.63 14.38
N SER A 289 15.93 -2.25 13.17
CA SER A 289 17.35 -1.97 12.86
C SER A 289 17.97 -0.85 13.71
N LYS A 290 17.15 0.04 14.26
CA LYS A 290 17.59 1.17 15.09
C LYS A 290 17.55 0.88 16.59
N SER A 291 16.71 -0.06 17.03
CA SER A 291 16.46 -0.30 18.46
C SER A 291 17.32 -1.39 19.08
N ASN A 292 18.04 -2.17 18.29
CA ASN A 292 18.80 -3.36 18.71
C ASN A 292 17.98 -4.39 19.53
N ILE A 293 16.65 -4.26 19.56
CA ILE A 293 15.74 -5.14 20.27
C ILE A 293 14.98 -5.97 19.24
N SER A 294 15.49 -7.14 18.92
CA SER A 294 14.85 -8.10 18.01
C SER A 294 13.48 -8.62 18.50
N GLU A 295 13.16 -8.36 19.76
CA GLU A 295 11.95 -8.87 20.43
C GLU A 295 10.63 -8.33 19.86
N ASN A 296 10.65 -7.26 19.10
CA ASN A 296 9.44 -6.60 18.58
C ASN A 296 9.31 -6.65 17.05
N SER A 297 10.13 -7.44 16.37
CA SER A 297 10.12 -7.49 14.90
C SER A 297 8.80 -7.96 14.31
N ILE A 298 8.13 -8.93 14.96
CA ILE A 298 6.78 -9.38 14.62
C ILE A 298 5.92 -9.39 15.89
N MET A 299 4.77 -8.75 15.81
CA MET A 299 3.83 -8.64 16.92
C MET A 299 2.45 -9.09 16.53
N VAL A 300 1.75 -9.72 17.47
CA VAL A 300 0.34 -10.10 17.33
C VAL A 300 -0.48 -9.28 18.32
N TRP A 301 -1.52 -8.61 17.82
CA TRP A 301 -2.39 -7.72 18.58
C TRP A 301 -3.81 -8.29 18.66
N ASP A 302 -4.49 -8.05 19.77
CA ASP A 302 -5.92 -8.25 19.88
C ASP A 302 -6.64 -7.01 19.32
N VAL A 303 -7.53 -7.20 18.35
CA VAL A 303 -8.23 -6.09 17.68
C VAL A 303 -9.14 -5.33 18.67
N SER A 304 -9.83 -6.05 19.54
CA SER A 304 -10.84 -5.46 20.43
C SER A 304 -10.24 -4.79 21.65
N ARG A 305 -9.09 -5.29 22.15
CA ARG A 305 -8.50 -4.86 23.43
C ARG A 305 -7.36 -3.90 23.27
N GLU A 306 -6.86 -3.67 22.06
CA GLU A 306 -5.72 -2.79 21.74
C GLU A 306 -4.41 -3.20 22.45
N ILE A 307 -4.27 -4.47 22.83
CA ILE A 307 -3.11 -4.99 23.54
C ILE A 307 -2.31 -5.96 22.68
N PRO A 308 -0.98 -6.00 22.83
CA PRO A 308 -0.16 -7.04 22.24
C PRO A 308 -0.39 -8.37 22.96
N LEU A 309 -0.65 -9.44 22.20
CA LEU A 309 -0.81 -10.80 22.71
C LEU A 309 0.53 -11.54 22.80
N SER A 310 1.43 -11.29 21.89
CA SER A 310 2.75 -11.92 21.87
C SER A 310 3.76 -11.08 21.10
N ASN A 311 5.00 -11.13 21.58
CA ASN A 311 6.18 -10.70 20.86
C ASN A 311 6.82 -11.93 20.24
N GLN A 312 7.05 -11.92 18.96
CA GLN A 312 7.87 -12.95 18.32
C GLN A 312 9.31 -12.47 18.31
N VAL A 313 10.15 -13.18 19.05
CA VAL A 313 11.59 -13.03 18.90
C VAL A 313 11.96 -13.71 17.58
N TYR A 314 12.32 -12.92 16.62
CA TYR A 314 12.96 -13.42 15.42
C TYR A 314 14.41 -13.76 15.81
N GLY A 315 14.77 -15.03 15.82
CA GLY A 315 16.09 -15.48 16.27
C GLY A 315 17.25 -15.00 15.39
N GLU A 316 16.98 -14.28 14.32
CA GLU A 316 17.92 -13.65 13.43
C GLU A 316 17.58 -12.17 13.33
N ALA A 317 18.59 -11.30 13.26
CA ALA A 317 18.43 -9.84 13.27
C ALA A 317 17.85 -9.23 11.98
N TYR A 318 17.09 -10.01 11.20
CA TYR A 318 16.53 -9.56 9.94
C TYR A 318 15.11 -9.04 10.08
N THR A 319 14.85 -7.90 9.49
CA THR A 319 13.50 -7.32 9.38
C THR A 319 12.65 -8.04 8.34
N CYS A 320 11.34 -7.98 8.50
CA CYS A 320 10.38 -8.63 7.62
C CYS A 320 9.51 -7.59 6.90
N PRO A 321 9.81 -7.22 5.65
CA PRO A 321 9.06 -6.19 4.91
C PRO A 321 7.66 -6.62 4.47
N SER A 322 7.28 -7.89 4.58
CA SER A 322 5.97 -8.38 4.18
C SER A 322 5.48 -9.52 5.04
N ILE A 323 4.20 -9.47 5.42
CA ILE A 323 3.49 -10.52 6.16
C ILE A 323 2.23 -10.90 5.39
N ARG A 324 1.91 -12.21 5.29
CA ARG A 324 0.67 -12.72 4.71
C ARG A 324 0.12 -13.88 5.51
N CYS A 325 -1.17 -13.80 5.85
CA CYS A 325 -1.89 -14.91 6.46
C CYS A 325 -2.29 -15.93 5.41
N HIS A 326 -2.23 -17.21 5.77
CA HIS A 326 -2.75 -18.29 4.93
C HIS A 326 -4.29 -18.20 4.87
N PRO A 327 -4.91 -18.40 3.70
CA PRO A 327 -6.37 -18.20 3.55
C PRO A 327 -7.22 -19.16 4.39
N SER A 328 -6.75 -20.37 4.70
CA SER A 328 -7.49 -21.39 5.44
C SER A 328 -6.77 -21.94 6.66
N ASP A 329 -5.44 -22.14 6.58
CA ASP A 329 -4.66 -22.74 7.67
C ASP A 329 -4.28 -21.71 8.74
N PRO A 330 -4.11 -22.14 9.99
CA PRO A 330 -3.70 -21.26 11.07
C PRO A 330 -2.21 -20.97 11.06
N LYS A 331 -1.71 -20.46 9.93
CA LYS A 331 -0.31 -20.07 9.73
C LYS A 331 -0.23 -18.75 8.98
N PHE A 332 0.87 -18.05 9.14
CA PHE A 332 1.24 -16.91 8.32
C PHE A 332 2.70 -17.00 7.89
N ILE A 333 3.04 -16.28 6.84
CA ILE A 333 4.41 -16.19 6.35
C ILE A 333 4.92 -14.76 6.50
N ALA A 334 6.23 -14.64 6.72
CA ALA A 334 6.93 -13.37 6.77
C ALA A 334 8.15 -13.41 5.86
N GLN A 335 8.22 -12.49 4.90
CA GLN A 335 9.39 -12.31 4.06
C GLN A 335 10.53 -11.75 4.88
N SER A 336 11.65 -12.45 4.97
CA SER A 336 12.84 -12.01 5.71
C SER A 336 13.86 -11.36 4.79
N ASN A 337 14.52 -10.30 5.26
CA ASN A 337 15.70 -9.75 4.59
C ASN A 337 16.90 -10.72 4.58
N GLY A 338 16.83 -11.84 5.31
CA GLY A 338 17.77 -12.94 5.27
C GLY A 338 17.67 -13.87 4.05
N ASN A 339 16.98 -13.45 2.99
CA ASN A 339 16.79 -14.22 1.73
C ASN A 339 15.97 -15.50 1.90
N TYR A 340 15.00 -15.51 2.80
CA TYR A 340 14.04 -16.61 2.96
C TYR A 340 12.69 -16.08 3.44
N ILE A 341 11.65 -16.92 3.33
CA ILE A 341 10.35 -16.67 3.92
C ILE A 341 10.17 -17.59 5.11
N ALA A 342 9.89 -17.01 6.27
CA ALA A 342 9.63 -17.72 7.51
C ALA A 342 8.15 -18.07 7.65
N ILE A 343 7.86 -19.13 8.39
CA ILE A 343 6.50 -19.64 8.65
C ILE A 343 6.22 -19.55 10.14
N PHE A 344 5.07 -19.00 10.49
CA PHE A 344 4.61 -18.85 11.88
C PHE A 344 3.21 -19.41 12.06
N SER A 345 2.87 -19.80 13.30
CA SER A 345 1.51 -20.14 13.69
C SER A 345 0.69 -18.89 14.01
N THR A 346 -0.58 -18.82 13.59
CA THR A 346 -1.55 -17.81 14.06
C THR A 346 -2.21 -18.20 15.37
N LYS A 347 -1.97 -19.42 15.87
CA LYS A 347 -2.44 -19.88 17.18
C LYS A 347 -1.38 -19.66 18.25
N PRO A 348 -1.77 -19.35 19.50
CA PRO A 348 -0.82 -19.27 20.61
C PRO A 348 -0.01 -20.58 20.73
N PRO A 349 1.29 -20.51 21.03
CA PRO A 349 2.11 -19.34 21.39
C PRO A 349 2.63 -18.52 20.19
N PHE A 350 2.05 -18.61 19.02
CA PHE A 350 2.43 -17.89 17.78
C PHE A 350 3.86 -18.21 17.31
N GLY A 351 4.29 -19.46 17.46
CA GLY A 351 5.68 -19.88 17.29
C GLY A 351 6.15 -19.87 15.85
N LEU A 352 7.45 -19.58 15.67
CA LEU A 352 8.18 -19.78 14.42
C LEU A 352 8.39 -21.28 14.15
N ASP A 353 8.13 -21.71 12.92
CA ASP A 353 8.55 -23.02 12.44
C ASP A 353 10.06 -22.97 12.12
N LYS A 354 10.88 -23.57 12.99
CA LYS A 354 12.35 -23.57 12.87
C LYS A 354 12.87 -24.50 11.78
N TYR A 355 12.06 -25.44 11.31
CA TYR A 355 12.47 -26.51 10.41
C TYR A 355 12.10 -26.24 8.95
N ARG A 356 11.07 -25.43 8.71
CA ARG A 356 10.55 -25.14 7.37
C ARG A 356 10.65 -23.67 7.05
N ARG A 357 11.15 -23.38 5.85
CA ARG A 357 11.24 -22.05 5.28
C ARG A 357 11.33 -22.14 3.76
N TYR A 358 10.89 -21.11 3.06
CA TYR A 358 11.06 -21.03 1.61
C TYR A 358 12.34 -20.23 1.32
N GLY A 359 13.23 -20.79 0.52
CA GLY A 359 14.54 -20.17 0.23
C GLY A 359 14.89 -20.23 -1.25
N GLY A 360 16.05 -19.66 -1.59
CA GLY A 360 16.59 -19.67 -2.95
C GLY A 360 16.35 -18.40 -3.74
N HIS A 361 15.46 -17.50 -3.29
CA HIS A 361 15.32 -16.13 -3.80
C HIS A 361 16.25 -15.18 -3.03
N SER A 362 16.52 -14.01 -3.60
CA SER A 362 17.36 -12.97 -3.01
C SER A 362 16.56 -11.70 -2.74
N VAL A 363 16.85 -11.05 -1.62
CA VAL A 363 16.19 -9.79 -1.21
C VAL A 363 17.08 -8.57 -1.41
N SER A 364 18.37 -8.67 -1.06
CA SER A 364 19.40 -7.64 -1.27
C SER A 364 18.97 -6.22 -0.84
N GLY A 365 18.24 -6.11 0.29
CA GLY A 365 17.78 -4.84 0.84
C GLY A 365 16.55 -4.22 0.15
N PHE A 366 15.99 -4.85 -0.89
CA PHE A 366 14.72 -4.41 -1.49
C PHE A 366 13.54 -4.85 -0.62
N PRO A 367 12.44 -4.06 -0.56
CA PRO A 367 11.23 -4.42 0.16
C PRO A 367 10.40 -5.47 -0.60
N ILE A 368 10.98 -6.64 -0.81
CA ILE A 368 10.35 -7.74 -1.54
C ILE A 368 9.12 -8.24 -0.78
N LYS A 369 8.03 -8.46 -1.51
CA LYS A 369 6.81 -9.01 -0.95
C LYS A 369 6.59 -10.46 -1.39
N CYS A 370 5.88 -11.20 -0.54
CA CYS A 370 5.42 -12.56 -0.81
C CYS A 370 3.90 -12.65 -0.67
N ASN A 371 3.28 -13.68 -1.26
CA ASN A 371 1.84 -13.89 -1.19
C ASN A 371 1.49 -15.38 -1.25
N PHE A 372 0.28 -15.71 -0.78
CA PHE A 372 -0.34 -17.02 -1.00
C PHE A 372 -1.22 -17.02 -2.25
N SER A 373 -1.39 -18.18 -2.87
CA SER A 373 -2.52 -18.44 -3.76
C SER A 373 -3.82 -18.47 -2.97
N LEU A 374 -4.95 -18.27 -3.64
CA LEU A 374 -6.27 -18.25 -2.96
C LEU A 374 -6.64 -19.56 -2.28
N ASP A 375 -6.20 -20.68 -2.85
CA ASP A 375 -6.34 -22.03 -2.27
C ASP A 375 -5.34 -22.31 -1.13
N GLY A 376 -4.31 -21.46 -0.99
CA GLY A 376 -3.23 -21.64 -0.01
C GLY A 376 -2.18 -22.68 -0.39
N ASP A 377 -2.32 -23.35 -1.53
CA ASP A 377 -1.41 -24.45 -1.93
C ASP A 377 -0.06 -23.97 -2.42
N LYS A 378 0.03 -22.70 -2.85
CA LYS A 378 1.26 -22.12 -3.38
C LYS A 378 1.64 -20.85 -2.63
N VAL A 379 2.95 -20.61 -2.54
CA VAL A 379 3.55 -19.36 -2.09
C VAL A 379 4.33 -18.76 -3.24
N ILE A 380 4.22 -17.46 -3.43
CA ILE A 380 4.92 -16.72 -4.47
C ILE A 380 5.73 -15.58 -3.84
N SER A 381 6.92 -15.33 -4.37
CA SER A 381 7.81 -14.25 -3.93
C SER A 381 8.40 -13.53 -5.12
N GLY A 382 8.54 -12.21 -5.01
CA GLY A 382 9.48 -11.46 -5.81
C GLY A 382 10.94 -11.80 -5.44
N SER A 383 11.89 -11.22 -6.15
CA SER A 383 13.31 -11.38 -5.87
C SER A 383 14.12 -10.23 -6.46
N SER A 384 15.23 -9.89 -5.82
CA SER A 384 16.14 -8.82 -6.29
C SER A 384 16.80 -9.13 -7.63
N ASP A 385 16.84 -10.40 -8.04
CA ASP A 385 17.38 -10.85 -9.33
C ASP A 385 16.37 -10.72 -10.49
N GLY A 386 15.17 -10.14 -10.22
CA GLY A 386 14.11 -9.91 -11.20
C GLY A 386 13.33 -11.16 -11.59
N TYR A 387 13.46 -12.24 -10.82
CA TYR A 387 12.65 -13.45 -11.00
C TYR A 387 11.48 -13.48 -10.02
N ILE A 388 10.45 -14.21 -10.41
CA ILE A 388 9.36 -14.66 -9.57
C ILE A 388 9.63 -16.09 -9.16
N TYR A 389 9.53 -16.38 -7.88
CA TYR A 389 9.70 -17.71 -7.31
C TYR A 389 8.38 -18.27 -6.83
N VAL A 390 8.00 -19.46 -7.28
CA VAL A 390 6.77 -20.16 -6.89
C VAL A 390 7.13 -21.40 -6.12
N TYR A 391 6.58 -21.53 -4.92
CA TYR A 391 6.83 -22.64 -4.01
C TYR A 391 5.54 -23.40 -3.71
N GLU A 392 5.68 -24.69 -3.38
CA GLU A 392 4.61 -25.48 -2.78
C GLU A 392 4.48 -25.14 -1.30
N SER A 393 3.27 -24.80 -0.85
CA SER A 393 3.02 -24.28 0.50
C SER A 393 3.37 -25.29 1.60
N ASN A 394 3.08 -26.57 1.40
CA ASN A 394 3.24 -27.59 2.42
C ASN A 394 4.68 -28.16 2.52
N THR A 395 5.36 -28.33 1.37
CA THR A 395 6.70 -28.92 1.33
C THR A 395 7.82 -27.87 1.32
N CYS A 396 7.49 -26.60 1.10
CA CYS A 396 8.43 -25.50 0.92
C CYS A 396 9.37 -25.67 -0.29
N LYS A 397 9.08 -26.60 -1.19
CA LYS A 397 9.89 -26.85 -2.38
C LYS A 397 9.62 -25.79 -3.45
N LEU A 398 10.69 -25.38 -4.14
CA LEU A 398 10.59 -24.52 -5.30
C LEU A 398 9.96 -25.31 -6.46
N ILE A 399 8.80 -24.84 -6.96
CA ILE A 399 8.09 -25.43 -8.11
C ILE A 399 8.62 -24.80 -9.40
N ARG A 400 8.72 -23.47 -9.43
CA ARG A 400 9.05 -22.73 -10.66
C ARG A 400 9.78 -21.42 -10.35
N LYS A 401 10.67 -21.04 -11.28
CA LYS A 401 11.35 -19.75 -11.32
C LYS A 401 11.09 -19.10 -12.67
N ILE A 402 10.58 -17.85 -12.69
CA ILE A 402 10.17 -17.16 -13.90
C ILE A 402 10.93 -15.86 -14.01
N LYS A 403 11.73 -15.66 -15.07
CA LYS A 403 12.38 -14.38 -15.33
C LYS A 403 11.35 -13.40 -15.88
N THR A 404 11.13 -12.30 -15.16
CA THR A 404 10.13 -11.30 -15.53
C THR A 404 10.77 -9.93 -15.79
N TYR A 405 11.78 -9.57 -15.00
CA TYR A 405 12.43 -8.25 -15.06
C TYR A 405 13.94 -8.36 -15.08
N ASN A 406 14.59 -7.29 -15.54
CA ASN A 406 16.05 -7.14 -15.41
C ASN A 406 16.46 -6.60 -14.03
N GLU A 407 15.57 -5.86 -13.38
CA GLU A 407 15.71 -5.32 -12.02
C GLU A 407 14.84 -6.08 -11.02
N ALA A 408 14.92 -5.67 -9.74
CA ALA A 408 14.21 -6.35 -8.66
C ALA A 408 12.69 -6.41 -8.88
N CYS A 409 12.10 -7.59 -8.70
CA CYS A 409 10.67 -7.81 -8.61
C CYS A 409 10.23 -7.54 -7.17
N ILE A 410 9.45 -6.48 -6.96
CA ILE A 410 9.11 -5.97 -5.62
C ILE A 410 7.88 -6.65 -5.05
N ASP A 411 6.77 -6.68 -5.80
CA ASP A 411 5.51 -7.27 -5.36
C ASP A 411 4.98 -8.24 -6.40
N VAL A 412 4.29 -9.28 -5.93
CA VAL A 412 3.72 -10.32 -6.77
C VAL A 412 2.43 -10.85 -6.14
N VAL A 413 1.37 -10.96 -6.93
CA VAL A 413 0.04 -11.35 -6.47
C VAL A 413 -0.61 -12.32 -7.43
N PHE A 414 -1.24 -13.38 -6.90
CA PHE A 414 -2.05 -14.30 -7.69
C PHE A 414 -3.35 -13.62 -8.15
N HIS A 415 -3.80 -14.03 -9.32
CA HIS A 415 -5.10 -13.61 -9.84
C HIS A 415 -6.24 -14.25 -9.02
N PRO A 416 -7.33 -13.50 -8.73
CA PRO A 416 -8.40 -13.97 -7.85
C PRO A 416 -9.27 -15.10 -8.41
N VAL A 417 -9.18 -15.41 -9.70
CA VAL A 417 -10.00 -16.44 -10.37
C VAL A 417 -9.10 -17.48 -11.07
N MET A 418 -8.07 -17.03 -11.76
CA MET A 418 -7.17 -17.87 -12.54
C MET A 418 -5.90 -18.21 -11.72
N SER A 419 -5.84 -19.41 -11.16
CA SER A 419 -4.80 -19.85 -10.20
C SER A 419 -3.37 -19.88 -10.77
N ASN A 420 -3.23 -19.86 -12.09
CA ASN A 420 -1.95 -19.87 -12.79
C ASN A 420 -1.55 -18.50 -13.39
N VAL A 421 -2.33 -17.45 -13.11
CA VAL A 421 -2.03 -16.08 -13.53
C VAL A 421 -1.57 -15.27 -12.34
N VAL A 422 -0.48 -14.52 -12.53
CA VAL A 422 0.09 -13.64 -11.52
C VAL A 422 0.35 -12.26 -12.09
N ALA A 423 0.15 -11.24 -11.28
CA ALA A 423 0.65 -9.90 -11.58
C ALA A 423 1.86 -9.60 -10.70
N SER A 424 2.81 -8.86 -11.23
CA SER A 424 4.02 -8.45 -10.52
C SER A 424 4.43 -7.04 -10.90
N CYS A 425 5.28 -6.44 -10.09
CA CYS A 425 5.85 -5.14 -10.38
C CYS A 425 7.35 -5.10 -10.08
N SER A 426 8.04 -4.17 -10.74
CA SER A 426 9.49 -4.03 -10.64
C SER A 426 9.92 -2.69 -10.07
N TRP A 427 11.18 -2.66 -9.66
CA TRP A 427 11.86 -1.43 -9.25
C TRP A 427 12.04 -0.44 -10.41
N SER A 428 12.06 -0.90 -11.66
CA SER A 428 12.14 -0.06 -12.86
C SER A 428 10.84 0.68 -13.23
N GLY A 429 9.71 0.39 -12.56
CA GLY A 429 8.42 0.99 -12.89
C GLY A 429 7.52 0.15 -13.78
N GLN A 430 7.98 -1.04 -14.17
CA GLN A 430 7.24 -1.95 -15.02
C GLN A 430 6.29 -2.82 -14.20
N VAL A 431 5.09 -3.02 -14.72
CA VAL A 431 4.09 -3.97 -14.19
C VAL A 431 3.88 -5.05 -15.24
N SER A 432 3.81 -6.30 -14.86
CA SER A 432 3.54 -7.39 -15.80
C SER A 432 2.61 -8.44 -15.23
N VAL A 433 1.88 -9.08 -16.13
CA VAL A 433 1.04 -10.25 -15.87
C VAL A 433 1.67 -11.42 -16.59
N ALA A 434 1.83 -12.52 -15.89
CA ALA A 434 2.48 -13.73 -16.40
C ALA A 434 1.67 -14.98 -16.03
N VAL A 435 1.94 -16.08 -16.73
CA VAL A 435 1.39 -17.41 -16.42
C VAL A 435 2.45 -18.23 -15.68
N THR A 436 2.08 -18.74 -14.50
CA THR A 436 2.95 -19.55 -13.63
C THR A 436 2.90 -21.03 -13.94
#